data_c774f12047388bf20e6f8d9c0718e4a8
#
_entry.id   c774f12047388bf20e6f8d9c0718e4a8
#
_cell.length_a   1.000
_cell.length_b   1.000
_cell.length_c   1.000
_cell.angle_alpha   90.00
_cell.angle_beta   90.00
_cell.angle_gamma   90.00
#
_symmetry.space_group_name_H-M   'P 1'
#
loop_
_entity.id
_entity.type
_entity.pdbx_description
1 polymer ?
#
loop_
_entity_poly.entity_id
_entity_poly.type
_entity_poly.pdbx_seq_one_letter_code
_entity_poly.pdbx_strand_id
1 'polypeptide(L)'
;MTTAETAPFQFFSLQVDRTRRLGPSLVRVTFTGEDLKRFASGGRDQSLSLFLPHPGQEAPVLPPLDDPDMYAILGAWRAMPDDERAVMRSYTVREQRTDPDEMDIDFAVHEDGGPACRWAGRAKPGDRVVVLGPAVAANTGVRFQLPEDADSVLIWADETALPAASAILEWLPAETRAQVFLEVPYSGDRMDLATEADATVTWLVREEGAPSAVDAVRGAELPGEAPYVWIAGESGAVKALRRHFVRERELDRRRVTFVGYWRKGLSEDALREVPDETQEDA
;
A
#
# COMPACT_ATOMS: atom_id res chain seq x y z
N MET A 1 3.57 -34.83 -17.34
CA MET A 1 2.87 -34.29 -16.15
C MET A 1 2.86 -32.79 -16.28
N THR A 2 1.73 -32.22 -16.63
CA THR A 2 1.56 -30.75 -16.68
C THR A 2 1.57 -30.29 -15.22
N THR A 3 2.60 -29.58 -14.79
CA THR A 3 2.60 -28.86 -13.50
C THR A 3 1.42 -27.89 -13.57
N ALA A 4 0.45 -28.04 -12.71
CA ALA A 4 -0.62 -27.08 -12.57
C ALA A 4 0.04 -25.72 -12.29
N GLU A 5 -0.23 -24.73 -13.14
CA GLU A 5 0.31 -23.38 -12.96
C GLU A 5 -0.26 -22.82 -11.67
N THR A 6 0.60 -22.38 -10.76
CA THR A 6 0.18 -21.81 -9.48
C THR A 6 -0.59 -20.52 -9.75
N ALA A 7 -1.82 -20.42 -9.24
CA ALA A 7 -2.58 -19.17 -9.34
C ALA A 7 -1.76 -18.01 -8.73
N PRO A 8 -1.62 -16.89 -9.43
CA PRO A 8 -0.72 -15.79 -9.01
C PRO A 8 -1.14 -15.14 -7.68
N PHE A 9 -2.43 -15.22 -7.32
CA PHE A 9 -2.98 -14.75 -6.06
C PHE A 9 -3.78 -15.86 -5.37
N GLN A 10 -3.65 -15.94 -4.05
CA GLN A 10 -4.33 -16.93 -3.20
C GLN A 10 -4.79 -16.28 -1.89
N PHE A 11 -5.68 -17.00 -1.18
CA PHE A 11 -6.05 -16.64 0.19
C PHE A 11 -5.09 -17.30 1.19
N PHE A 12 -4.72 -16.53 2.21
CA PHE A 12 -3.80 -16.93 3.27
C PHE A 12 -4.45 -16.62 4.63
N SER A 13 -4.58 -17.64 5.46
CA SER A 13 -5.08 -17.51 6.83
C SER A 13 -3.93 -17.14 7.75
N LEU A 14 -4.01 -15.99 8.39
CA LEU A 14 -2.95 -15.47 9.23
C LEU A 14 -3.50 -15.07 10.60
N GLN A 15 -2.59 -14.92 11.55
CA GLN A 15 -2.88 -14.36 12.86
C GLN A 15 -1.85 -13.30 13.23
N VAL A 16 -2.26 -12.37 14.08
CA VAL A 16 -1.37 -11.38 14.68
C VAL A 16 -0.39 -12.09 15.61
N ASP A 17 0.90 -11.85 15.41
CA ASP A 17 1.95 -12.24 16.32
C ASP A 17 2.21 -11.14 17.35
N ARG A 18 2.45 -9.91 16.85
CA ARG A 18 2.73 -8.74 17.69
C ARG A 18 2.30 -7.45 17.01
N THR A 19 2.22 -6.40 17.81
CA THR A 19 2.00 -5.03 17.31
C THR A 19 3.08 -4.10 17.85
N ARG A 20 3.43 -3.07 17.08
CA ARG A 20 4.38 -2.04 17.48
C ARG A 20 3.91 -0.67 17.01
N ARG A 21 3.83 0.30 17.91
CA ARG A 21 3.63 1.70 17.56
C ARG A 21 4.89 2.24 16.89
N LEU A 22 4.75 2.81 15.69
CA LEU A 22 5.86 3.42 14.95
C LEU A 22 5.91 4.93 15.15
N GLY A 23 4.76 5.55 15.34
CA GLY A 23 4.59 6.97 15.53
C GLY A 23 3.18 7.30 16.03
N PRO A 24 2.83 8.58 16.20
CA PRO A 24 1.49 8.99 16.62
C PRO A 24 0.39 8.46 15.71
N SER A 25 0.62 8.38 14.40
CA SER A 25 -0.39 7.94 13.42
C SER A 25 -0.10 6.60 12.75
N LEU A 26 0.92 5.85 13.18
CA LEU A 26 1.34 4.60 12.54
C LEU A 26 1.48 3.45 13.53
N VAL A 27 0.90 2.30 13.18
CA VAL A 27 1.02 1.03 13.92
C VAL A 27 1.43 -0.07 12.95
N ARG A 28 2.51 -0.78 13.29
CA ARG A 28 2.90 -2.03 12.62
C ARG A 28 2.22 -3.20 13.28
N VAL A 29 1.61 -4.05 12.47
CA VAL A 29 1.11 -5.35 12.88
C VAL A 29 1.92 -6.42 12.14
N THR A 30 2.55 -7.29 12.92
CA THR A 30 3.27 -8.46 12.40
C THR A 30 2.34 -9.66 12.44
N PHE A 31 2.20 -10.30 11.30
CA PHE A 31 1.40 -11.51 11.12
C PHE A 31 2.29 -12.74 10.96
N THR A 32 1.77 -13.88 11.40
CA THR A 32 2.36 -15.20 11.22
C THR A 32 1.28 -16.21 10.80
N GLY A 33 1.71 -17.37 10.30
CA GLY A 33 0.82 -18.45 9.88
C GLY A 33 1.51 -19.40 8.92
N GLU A 34 1.12 -20.67 8.95
CA GLU A 34 1.67 -21.70 8.06
C GLU A 34 1.51 -21.36 6.57
N ASP A 35 0.46 -20.62 6.24
CA ASP A 35 0.18 -20.20 4.87
C ASP A 35 1.25 -19.23 4.32
N LEU A 36 1.97 -18.49 5.17
CA LEU A 36 3.04 -17.57 4.73
C LEU A 36 4.17 -18.26 3.98
N LYS A 37 4.37 -19.57 4.16
CA LYS A 37 5.33 -20.36 3.38
C LYS A 37 5.05 -20.36 1.87
N ARG A 38 3.80 -20.10 1.50
CA ARG A 38 3.36 -20.01 0.09
C ARG A 38 3.21 -18.57 -0.40
N PHE A 39 3.31 -17.59 0.50
CA PHE A 39 3.22 -16.17 0.15
C PHE A 39 4.52 -15.72 -0.51
N ALA A 40 4.43 -14.99 -1.62
CA ALA A 40 5.59 -14.57 -2.40
C ALA A 40 5.49 -13.08 -2.76
N SER A 41 5.91 -12.22 -1.84
CA SER A 41 5.95 -10.77 -2.08
C SER A 41 6.94 -10.41 -3.20
N GLY A 42 6.52 -9.52 -4.10
CA GLY A 42 7.40 -8.87 -5.07
C GLY A 42 8.17 -7.66 -4.50
N GLY A 43 8.02 -7.38 -3.18
CA GLY A 43 8.62 -6.20 -2.53
C GLY A 43 8.02 -4.87 -3.01
N ARG A 44 8.72 -3.78 -2.75
CA ARG A 44 8.33 -2.41 -3.18
C ARG A 44 6.92 -2.05 -2.69
N ASP A 45 6.04 -1.61 -3.59
CA ASP A 45 4.65 -1.27 -3.30
C ASP A 45 3.68 -2.46 -3.40
N GLN A 46 4.14 -3.69 -3.10
CA GLN A 46 3.32 -4.89 -3.16
C GLN A 46 2.02 -4.72 -2.40
N SER A 47 0.91 -4.71 -3.12
CA SER A 47 -0.43 -4.63 -2.55
C SER A 47 -1.01 -6.00 -2.22
N LEU A 48 -1.90 -6.03 -1.24
CA LEU A 48 -2.75 -7.16 -0.86
C LEU A 48 -4.15 -6.68 -0.46
N SER A 49 -5.13 -7.59 -0.41
CA SER A 49 -6.42 -7.33 0.22
C SER A 49 -6.47 -8.03 1.58
N LEU A 50 -6.69 -7.26 2.63
CA LEU A 50 -6.81 -7.73 4.00
C LEU A 50 -8.28 -7.84 4.39
N PHE A 51 -8.70 -9.01 4.84
CA PHE A 51 -10.05 -9.29 5.33
C PHE A 51 -10.04 -9.34 6.86
N LEU A 52 -10.82 -8.46 7.46
CA LEU A 52 -10.88 -8.26 8.91
C LEU A 52 -12.23 -8.70 9.47
N PRO A 53 -12.26 -9.25 10.70
CA PRO A 53 -13.51 -9.55 11.38
C PRO A 53 -14.21 -8.26 11.84
N HIS A 54 -15.54 -8.31 11.93
CA HIS A 54 -16.29 -7.28 12.63
C HIS A 54 -16.05 -7.35 14.16
N PRO A 55 -16.31 -6.26 14.89
CA PRO A 55 -16.28 -6.28 16.34
C PRO A 55 -17.14 -7.42 16.92
N GLY A 56 -16.52 -8.27 17.75
CA GLY A 56 -17.19 -9.43 18.35
C GLY A 56 -17.06 -10.74 17.57
N GLN A 57 -16.55 -10.72 16.35
CA GLN A 57 -16.20 -11.94 15.61
C GLN A 57 -14.77 -12.37 15.97
N GLU A 58 -14.53 -13.68 16.09
CA GLU A 58 -13.21 -14.27 16.37
C GLU A 58 -12.33 -14.37 15.13
N ALA A 59 -12.93 -14.42 13.94
CA ALA A 59 -12.26 -14.52 12.66
C ALA A 59 -13.10 -13.84 11.55
N PRO A 60 -12.49 -13.46 10.42
CA PRO A 60 -13.20 -12.93 9.26
C PRO A 60 -14.23 -13.95 8.73
N VAL A 61 -15.46 -13.54 8.46
CA VAL A 61 -16.48 -14.38 7.84
C VAL A 61 -16.35 -14.27 6.33
N LEU A 62 -16.03 -15.39 5.69
CA LEU A 62 -15.80 -15.51 4.26
C LEU A 62 -16.57 -16.73 3.72
N PRO A 63 -16.90 -16.78 2.42
CA PRO A 63 -17.37 -18.01 1.80
C PRO A 63 -16.26 -19.07 1.82
N PRO A 64 -16.54 -20.35 1.47
CA PRO A 64 -15.51 -21.36 1.28
C PRO A 64 -14.41 -20.87 0.33
N LEU A 65 -13.13 -21.10 0.70
CA LEU A 65 -11.95 -20.60 -0.01
C LEU A 65 -11.27 -21.66 -0.90
N ASP A 66 -11.91 -22.79 -1.10
CA ASP A 66 -11.42 -23.95 -1.84
C ASP A 66 -11.82 -23.94 -3.34
N ASP A 67 -12.57 -22.95 -3.79
CA ASP A 67 -12.86 -22.74 -5.21
C ASP A 67 -11.57 -22.30 -5.93
N PRO A 68 -11.21 -22.93 -7.06
CA PRO A 68 -10.05 -22.52 -7.86
C PRO A 68 -10.25 -21.14 -8.52
N ASP A 69 -11.49 -20.67 -8.67
CA ASP A 69 -11.79 -19.35 -9.22
C ASP A 69 -11.91 -18.30 -8.09
N MET A 70 -10.84 -17.55 -7.90
CA MET A 70 -10.80 -16.41 -6.96
C MET A 70 -11.95 -15.41 -7.19
N TYR A 71 -12.36 -15.17 -8.43
CA TYR A 71 -13.44 -14.22 -8.73
C TYR A 71 -14.79 -14.75 -8.30
N ALA A 72 -15.01 -16.07 -8.35
CA ALA A 72 -16.20 -16.70 -7.81
C ALA A 72 -16.27 -16.52 -6.29
N ILE A 73 -15.16 -16.74 -5.57
CA ILE A 73 -15.05 -16.50 -4.11
C ILE A 73 -15.37 -15.04 -3.79
N LEU A 74 -14.75 -14.08 -4.49
CA LEU A 74 -15.01 -12.65 -4.27
C LEU A 74 -16.43 -12.25 -4.61
N GLY A 75 -17.05 -12.87 -5.63
CA GLY A 75 -18.44 -12.69 -5.98
C GLY A 75 -19.37 -13.17 -4.87
N ALA A 76 -19.12 -14.38 -4.34
CA ALA A 76 -19.87 -14.93 -3.21
C ALA A 76 -19.72 -14.07 -1.94
N TRP A 77 -18.49 -13.59 -1.64
CA TRP A 77 -18.24 -12.67 -0.53
C TRP A 77 -19.03 -11.37 -0.68
N ARG A 78 -19.10 -10.75 -1.87
CA ARG A 78 -19.88 -9.53 -2.12
C ARG A 78 -21.39 -9.75 -1.94
N ALA A 79 -21.87 -10.97 -2.17
CA ALA A 79 -23.28 -11.32 -2.02
C ALA A 79 -23.70 -11.58 -0.57
N MET A 80 -22.74 -11.68 0.36
CA MET A 80 -23.04 -11.83 1.79
C MET A 80 -23.56 -10.53 2.40
N PRO A 81 -24.35 -10.58 3.51
CA PRO A 81 -24.77 -9.38 4.24
C PRO A 81 -23.58 -8.55 4.72
N ASP A 82 -23.67 -7.22 4.59
CA ASP A 82 -22.58 -6.27 4.91
C ASP A 82 -22.15 -6.32 6.38
N ASP A 83 -23.08 -6.63 7.29
CA ASP A 83 -22.85 -6.73 8.73
C ASP A 83 -22.26 -8.08 9.17
N GLU A 84 -22.22 -9.06 8.27
CA GLU A 84 -21.65 -10.39 8.52
C GLU A 84 -20.32 -10.58 7.82
N ARG A 85 -20.23 -10.20 6.53
CA ARG A 85 -19.06 -10.45 5.70
C ARG A 85 -17.84 -9.71 6.20
N ALA A 86 -16.68 -10.33 6.11
CA ALA A 86 -15.41 -9.71 6.47
C ALA A 86 -15.20 -8.32 5.81
N VAL A 87 -14.69 -7.37 6.57
CA VAL A 87 -14.32 -6.05 6.04
C VAL A 87 -13.06 -6.18 5.22
N MET A 88 -13.13 -5.90 3.92
CA MET A 88 -11.96 -5.96 3.03
C MET A 88 -11.34 -4.57 2.85
N ARG A 89 -10.00 -4.47 3.04
CA ARG A 89 -9.23 -3.24 2.81
C ARG A 89 -7.91 -3.56 2.12
N SER A 90 -7.50 -2.64 1.25
CA SER A 90 -6.21 -2.75 0.55
C SER A 90 -5.08 -2.24 1.42
N TYR A 91 -3.97 -2.98 1.47
CA TYR A 91 -2.76 -2.62 2.21
C TYR A 91 -1.49 -2.94 1.41
N THR A 92 -0.39 -2.38 1.87
CA THR A 92 0.96 -2.71 1.36
C THR A 92 1.58 -3.79 2.25
N VAL A 93 2.23 -4.77 1.65
CA VAL A 93 3.19 -5.65 2.34
C VAL A 93 4.41 -4.81 2.66
N ARG A 94 4.58 -4.39 3.91
CA ARG A 94 5.74 -3.61 4.31
C ARG A 94 7.01 -4.43 4.24
N GLU A 95 6.94 -5.66 4.72
CA GLU A 95 8.04 -6.60 4.69
C GLU A 95 7.51 -8.03 4.81
N GLN A 96 8.12 -8.95 4.09
CA GLN A 96 7.96 -10.40 4.28
C GLN A 96 9.31 -10.98 4.69
N ARG A 97 9.33 -11.76 5.75
CA ARG A 97 10.49 -12.50 6.25
C ARG A 97 10.24 -13.99 6.19
N THR A 98 11.32 -14.74 6.03
CA THR A 98 11.36 -16.20 6.18
C THR A 98 12.31 -16.50 7.34
N ASP A 99 12.02 -17.51 8.16
CA ASP A 99 12.80 -17.92 9.33
C ASP A 99 12.96 -16.80 10.42
N PRO A 100 11.88 -16.48 11.14
CA PRO A 100 10.53 -17.06 11.05
C PRO A 100 9.71 -16.48 9.90
N ASP A 101 8.70 -17.26 9.45
CA ASP A 101 7.74 -16.77 8.46
C ASP A 101 6.85 -15.69 9.07
N GLU A 102 7.11 -14.45 8.70
CA GLU A 102 6.41 -13.25 9.18
C GLU A 102 6.08 -12.29 8.05
N MET A 103 5.01 -11.54 8.22
CA MET A 103 4.63 -10.43 7.34
C MET A 103 4.25 -9.21 8.15
N ASP A 104 4.84 -8.06 7.82
CA ASP A 104 4.49 -6.78 8.40
C ASP A 104 3.54 -5.99 7.50
N ILE A 105 2.53 -5.41 8.12
CA ILE A 105 1.66 -4.38 7.53
C ILE A 105 1.66 -3.18 8.46
N ASP A 106 1.91 -1.99 7.92
CA ASP A 106 1.81 -0.72 8.65
C ASP A 106 0.46 -0.07 8.38
N PHE A 107 -0.23 0.29 9.45
CA PHE A 107 -1.56 0.89 9.42
C PHE A 107 -1.48 2.36 9.79
N ALA A 108 -2.04 3.22 8.95
CA ALA A 108 -2.34 4.58 9.34
C ALA A 108 -3.53 4.57 10.32
N VAL A 109 -3.36 5.18 11.49
CA VAL A 109 -4.36 5.21 12.57
C VAL A 109 -4.66 6.64 13.01
N HIS A 110 -5.94 6.95 13.13
CA HIS A 110 -6.43 8.25 13.60
C HIS A 110 -7.78 8.08 14.34
N GLU A 111 -8.19 9.05 15.13
CA GLU A 111 -9.36 8.95 16.03
C GLU A 111 -10.65 8.61 15.27
N ASP A 112 -10.92 9.28 14.14
CA ASP A 112 -12.10 9.05 13.30
C ASP A 112 -11.90 7.95 12.25
N GLY A 113 -10.94 7.05 12.47
CA GLY A 113 -10.54 6.02 11.52
C GLY A 113 -11.63 5.03 11.17
N GLY A 114 -11.57 4.53 9.92
CA GLY A 114 -12.42 3.45 9.43
C GLY A 114 -12.25 2.12 10.17
N PRO A 115 -12.96 1.07 9.75
CA PRO A 115 -12.93 -0.23 10.44
C PRO A 115 -11.53 -0.81 10.63
N ALA A 116 -10.67 -0.74 9.61
CA ALA A 116 -9.31 -1.27 9.68
C ALA A 116 -8.40 -0.47 10.62
N CYS A 117 -8.52 0.86 10.61
CA CYS A 117 -7.81 1.75 11.55
C CYS A 117 -8.18 1.40 13.00
N ARG A 118 -9.48 1.27 13.30
CA ARG A 118 -9.96 0.88 14.63
C ARG A 118 -9.54 -0.54 15.02
N TRP A 119 -9.50 -1.46 14.06
CA TRP A 119 -9.03 -2.83 14.29
C TRP A 119 -7.54 -2.82 14.63
N ALA A 120 -6.70 -2.17 13.83
CA ALA A 120 -5.25 -2.10 14.07
C ALA A 120 -4.89 -1.45 15.42
N GLY A 121 -5.65 -0.41 15.84
CA GLY A 121 -5.45 0.25 17.13
C GLY A 121 -5.71 -0.63 18.36
N ARG A 122 -6.36 -1.80 18.19
CA ARG A 122 -6.69 -2.76 19.26
C ARG A 122 -6.21 -4.18 18.98
N ALA A 123 -5.54 -4.41 17.86
CA ALA A 123 -5.04 -5.71 17.46
C ALA A 123 -4.11 -6.29 18.52
N LYS A 124 -4.25 -7.57 18.79
CA LYS A 124 -3.48 -8.31 19.80
C LYS A 124 -3.06 -9.68 19.28
N PRO A 125 -2.03 -10.28 19.84
CA PRO A 125 -1.60 -11.64 19.49
C PRO A 125 -2.76 -12.63 19.48
N GLY A 126 -2.84 -13.44 18.41
CA GLY A 126 -3.89 -14.43 18.18
C GLY A 126 -5.13 -13.91 17.42
N ASP A 127 -5.29 -12.60 17.21
CA ASP A 127 -6.36 -12.08 16.36
C ASP A 127 -6.17 -12.59 14.92
N ARG A 128 -7.26 -13.09 14.32
CA ARG A 128 -7.23 -13.78 13.01
C ARG A 128 -7.62 -12.84 11.89
N VAL A 129 -6.95 -13.00 10.77
CA VAL A 129 -7.23 -12.31 9.51
C VAL A 129 -7.10 -13.26 8.33
N VAL A 130 -7.64 -12.87 7.19
CA VAL A 130 -7.36 -13.53 5.91
C VAL A 130 -6.79 -12.49 4.95
N VAL A 131 -5.81 -12.88 4.17
CA VAL A 131 -5.18 -12.05 3.16
C VAL A 131 -5.40 -12.68 1.79
N LEU A 132 -5.82 -11.91 0.81
CA LEU A 132 -5.67 -12.25 -0.59
C LEU A 132 -4.41 -11.57 -1.10
N GLY A 133 -3.40 -12.35 -1.46
CA GLY A 133 -2.08 -11.85 -1.80
C GLY A 133 -1.35 -12.74 -2.80
N PRO A 134 -0.10 -12.40 -3.16
CA PRO A 134 0.65 -13.10 -4.20
C PRO A 134 1.17 -14.47 -3.72
N ALA A 135 1.05 -15.47 -4.61
CA ALA A 135 1.71 -16.77 -4.49
C ALA A 135 2.92 -16.89 -5.45
N VAL A 136 3.18 -15.85 -6.23
CA VAL A 136 4.35 -15.73 -7.12
C VAL A 136 4.91 -14.31 -7.00
N ALA A 137 6.24 -14.16 -6.97
CA ALA A 137 6.88 -12.85 -6.77
C ALA A 137 6.67 -11.89 -7.97
N ALA A 138 6.62 -12.41 -9.19
CA ALA A 138 6.28 -11.63 -10.38
C ALA A 138 4.75 -11.56 -10.52
N ASN A 139 4.14 -10.51 -10.01
CA ASN A 139 2.69 -10.35 -9.97
C ASN A 139 2.25 -8.90 -10.20
N THR A 140 0.96 -8.70 -10.45
CA THR A 140 0.37 -7.38 -10.76
C THR A 140 0.11 -6.51 -9.52
N GLY A 141 0.38 -7.01 -8.32
CA GLY A 141 0.26 -6.26 -7.07
C GLY A 141 1.42 -5.29 -6.83
N VAL A 142 2.51 -5.39 -7.61
CA VAL A 142 3.63 -4.44 -7.62
C VAL A 142 3.46 -3.50 -8.81
N ARG A 143 3.23 -2.22 -8.54
CA ARG A 143 3.02 -1.19 -9.57
C ARG A 143 4.26 -0.35 -9.83
N PHE A 144 5.18 -0.26 -8.88
CA PHE A 144 6.46 0.39 -9.07
C PHE A 144 7.31 -0.42 -10.05
N GLN A 145 7.48 0.11 -11.26
CA GLN A 145 8.23 -0.53 -12.35
C GLN A 145 9.24 0.48 -12.89
N LEU A 146 10.44 0.49 -12.31
CA LEU A 146 11.51 1.40 -12.72
C LEU A 146 11.97 1.06 -14.14
N PRO A 147 11.83 1.98 -15.14
CA PRO A 147 12.34 1.78 -16.47
C PRO A 147 13.88 1.67 -16.47
N GLU A 148 14.45 0.84 -17.32
CA GLU A 148 15.91 0.64 -17.44
C GLU A 148 16.65 1.94 -17.80
N ASP A 149 16.00 2.85 -18.52
CA ASP A 149 16.54 4.13 -18.95
C ASP A 149 16.23 5.29 -17.98
N ALA A 150 15.64 5.01 -16.81
CA ALA A 150 15.42 6.02 -15.80
C ALA A 150 16.74 6.38 -15.11
N ASP A 151 17.06 7.69 -15.07
CA ASP A 151 18.28 8.21 -14.44
C ASP A 151 18.05 8.66 -12.98
N SER A 152 16.79 8.70 -12.57
CA SER A 152 16.38 9.18 -11.26
C SER A 152 14.94 8.82 -10.93
N VAL A 153 14.57 8.94 -9.64
CA VAL A 153 13.21 8.66 -9.15
C VAL A 153 12.70 9.85 -8.33
N LEU A 154 11.46 10.25 -8.57
CA LEU A 154 10.74 11.14 -7.67
C LEU A 154 9.61 10.34 -7.00
N ILE A 155 9.56 10.39 -5.67
CA ILE A 155 8.53 9.72 -4.87
C ILE A 155 7.73 10.77 -4.09
N TRP A 156 6.40 10.68 -4.15
CA TRP A 156 5.55 11.31 -3.16
C TRP A 156 4.63 10.28 -2.52
N ALA A 157 4.54 10.32 -1.20
CA ALA A 157 3.67 9.48 -0.40
C ALA A 157 3.09 10.25 0.78
N ASP A 158 1.82 10.01 1.12
CA ASP A 158 1.27 10.37 2.43
C ASP A 158 1.47 9.22 3.44
N GLU A 159 0.97 9.39 4.68
CA GLU A 159 1.12 8.40 5.74
C GLU A 159 0.58 7.00 5.37
N THR A 160 -0.41 6.91 4.48
CA THR A 160 -0.98 5.62 4.05
C THR A 160 -0.09 4.90 3.05
N ALA A 161 0.68 5.65 2.28
CA ALA A 161 1.61 5.15 1.27
C ALA A 161 3.07 5.11 1.74
N LEU A 162 3.36 5.64 2.95
CA LEU A 162 4.69 5.61 3.55
C LEU A 162 5.31 4.20 3.64
N PRO A 163 4.54 3.12 3.96
CA PRO A 163 5.08 1.76 3.94
C PRO A 163 5.59 1.33 2.56
N ALA A 164 4.87 1.70 1.49
CA ALA A 164 5.28 1.41 0.13
C ALA A 164 6.51 2.24 -0.29
N ALA A 165 6.52 3.54 0.02
CA ALA A 165 7.68 4.40 -0.23
C ALA A 165 8.95 3.89 0.48
N SER A 166 8.81 3.44 1.73
CA SER A 166 9.92 2.84 2.49
C SER A 166 10.46 1.57 1.81
N ALA A 167 9.58 0.66 1.41
CA ALA A 167 9.98 -0.57 0.75
C ALA A 167 10.56 -0.33 -0.67
N ILE A 168 10.10 0.71 -1.38
CA ILE A 168 10.70 1.15 -2.64
C ILE A 168 12.12 1.66 -2.39
N LEU A 169 12.32 2.51 -1.39
CA LEU A 169 13.65 3.06 -1.05
C LEU A 169 14.66 1.98 -0.69
N GLU A 170 14.25 0.96 0.07
CA GLU A 170 15.06 -0.20 0.40
C GLU A 170 15.45 -1.04 -0.83
N TRP A 171 14.60 -1.02 -1.87
CA TRP A 171 14.83 -1.76 -3.11
C TRP A 171 15.69 -0.99 -4.11
N LEU A 172 15.73 0.35 -4.06
CA LEU A 172 16.43 1.15 -5.07
C LEU A 172 17.93 0.85 -5.08
N PRO A 173 18.55 0.68 -6.28
CA PRO A 173 19.99 0.54 -6.42
C PRO A 173 20.78 1.75 -5.89
N ALA A 174 21.99 1.53 -5.41
CA ALA A 174 22.86 2.56 -4.81
C ALA A 174 23.16 3.73 -5.76
N GLU A 175 23.22 3.49 -7.06
CA GLU A 175 23.45 4.51 -8.08
C GLU A 175 22.24 5.37 -8.42
N THR A 176 21.06 5.03 -7.88
CA THR A 176 19.81 5.75 -8.16
C THR A 176 19.77 7.06 -7.37
N ARG A 177 19.57 8.18 -8.07
CA ARG A 177 19.20 9.44 -7.42
C ARG A 177 17.72 9.47 -7.12
N ALA A 178 17.35 9.71 -5.86
CA ALA A 178 15.95 9.74 -5.44
C ALA A 178 15.61 11.06 -4.74
N GLN A 179 14.55 11.70 -5.21
CA GLN A 179 13.92 12.83 -4.53
C GLN A 179 12.60 12.38 -3.92
N VAL A 180 12.46 12.49 -2.61
CA VAL A 180 11.38 11.89 -1.86
C VAL A 180 10.66 12.92 -1.03
N PHE A 181 9.35 13.00 -1.17
CA PHE A 181 8.45 13.85 -0.38
C PHE A 181 7.51 12.94 0.40
N LEU A 182 7.59 13.01 1.73
CA LEU A 182 6.76 12.21 2.63
C LEU A 182 5.88 13.12 3.47
N GLU A 183 4.58 13.02 3.28
CA GLU A 183 3.60 13.79 4.03
C GLU A 183 3.09 12.98 5.22
N VAL A 184 3.19 13.55 6.43
CA VAL A 184 2.73 12.92 7.66
C VAL A 184 2.00 13.93 8.56
N PRO A 185 1.04 13.48 9.41
CA PRO A 185 0.32 14.38 10.30
C PRO A 185 1.22 15.00 11.38
N TYR A 186 2.11 14.22 11.99
CA TYR A 186 2.85 14.62 13.17
C TYR A 186 4.36 14.47 12.99
N SER A 187 5.14 15.30 13.68
CA SER A 187 6.60 15.22 13.68
C SER A 187 7.13 13.88 14.20
N GLY A 188 6.41 13.28 15.15
CA GLY A 188 6.72 11.95 15.67
C GLY A 188 6.47 10.79 14.71
N ASP A 189 5.91 11.03 13.54
CA ASP A 189 5.76 10.02 12.48
C ASP A 189 6.97 9.94 11.55
N ARG A 190 7.92 10.88 11.67
CA ARG A 190 9.21 10.75 10.96
C ARG A 190 9.93 9.50 11.44
N MET A 191 10.48 8.76 10.49
CA MET A 191 11.23 7.55 10.77
C MET A 191 12.53 7.52 9.99
N ASP A 192 13.47 6.71 10.45
CA ASP A 192 14.67 6.40 9.68
C ASP A 192 14.29 5.51 8.50
N LEU A 193 14.72 5.90 7.31
CA LEU A 193 14.46 5.18 6.07
C LEU A 193 15.74 4.49 5.62
N ALA A 194 15.71 3.18 5.52
CA ALA A 194 16.82 2.42 4.97
C ALA A 194 16.83 2.57 3.45
N THR A 195 17.98 2.94 2.89
CA THR A 195 18.23 2.96 1.44
C THR A 195 19.71 2.98 1.17
N GLU A 196 20.14 2.39 0.07
CA GLU A 196 21.48 2.54 -0.47
C GLU A 196 21.54 3.64 -1.55
N ALA A 197 20.37 4.08 -2.05
CA ALA A 197 20.27 5.10 -3.08
C ALA A 197 20.71 6.49 -2.57
N ASP A 198 21.18 7.35 -3.48
CA ASP A 198 21.44 8.78 -3.21
C ASP A 198 20.10 9.52 -3.07
N ALA A 199 19.49 9.42 -1.89
CA ALA A 199 18.15 9.89 -1.62
C ALA A 199 18.14 11.21 -0.81
N THR A 200 17.43 12.20 -1.34
CA THR A 200 17.07 13.42 -0.60
C THR A 200 15.62 13.32 -0.14
N VAL A 201 15.39 13.22 1.18
CA VAL A 201 14.07 13.07 1.78
C VAL A 201 13.60 14.39 2.39
N THR A 202 12.43 14.85 1.95
CA THR A 202 11.72 16.01 2.48
C THR A 202 10.47 15.55 3.21
N TRP A 203 10.42 15.75 4.52
CA TRP A 203 9.24 15.51 5.34
C TRP A 203 8.31 16.72 5.33
N LEU A 204 7.09 16.50 4.89
CA LEU A 204 6.00 17.49 4.89
C LEU A 204 5.10 17.20 6.10
N VAL A 205 5.41 17.82 7.22
CA VAL A 205 4.70 17.58 8.49
C VAL A 205 3.58 18.57 8.64
N ARG A 206 2.33 18.10 8.65
CA ARG A 206 1.13 18.95 8.68
C ARG A 206 1.04 19.80 9.95
N GLU A 207 1.36 19.24 11.13
CA GLU A 207 1.33 20.01 12.39
C GLU A 207 2.37 21.12 12.45
N GLU A 208 3.45 21.04 11.67
CA GLU A 208 4.49 22.07 11.57
C GLU A 208 4.15 23.15 10.53
N GLY A 209 2.98 23.06 9.89
CA GLY A 209 2.56 24.02 8.86
C GLY A 209 3.29 23.85 7.53
N ALA A 210 3.73 22.64 7.20
CA ALA A 210 4.32 22.34 5.90
C ALA A 210 3.38 22.75 4.76
N PRO A 211 3.91 23.17 3.59
CA PRO A 211 3.11 23.42 2.39
C PRO A 211 2.35 22.14 1.98
N SER A 212 1.30 22.30 1.19
CA SER A 212 0.65 21.12 0.61
C SER A 212 1.63 20.30 -0.23
N ALA A 213 1.44 18.99 -0.26
CA ALA A 213 2.26 18.11 -1.09
C ALA A 213 2.31 18.58 -2.55
N VAL A 214 1.17 19.05 -3.07
CA VAL A 214 1.07 19.56 -4.45
C VAL A 214 1.96 20.78 -4.65
N ASP A 215 1.98 21.73 -3.71
CA ASP A 215 2.82 22.94 -3.81
C ASP A 215 4.30 22.60 -3.65
N ALA A 216 4.64 21.72 -2.68
CA ALA A 216 6.02 21.30 -2.44
C ALA A 216 6.62 20.58 -3.66
N VAL A 217 5.88 19.63 -4.23
CA VAL A 217 6.34 18.84 -5.39
C VAL A 217 6.38 19.71 -6.67
N ARG A 218 5.40 20.60 -6.87
CA ARG A 218 5.41 21.53 -8.02
C ARG A 218 6.59 22.49 -7.99
N GLY A 219 6.99 22.93 -6.81
CA GLY A 219 8.12 23.85 -6.62
C GLY A 219 9.48 23.15 -6.75
N ALA A 220 9.53 21.83 -6.81
CA ALA A 220 10.75 21.07 -6.90
C ALA A 220 11.28 20.96 -8.34
N GLU A 221 12.59 20.92 -8.48
CA GLU A 221 13.24 20.52 -9.72
C GLU A 221 13.19 18.99 -9.85
N LEU A 222 13.10 18.50 -11.09
CA LEU A 222 13.18 17.06 -11.33
C LEU A 222 14.62 16.58 -11.08
N PRO A 223 14.80 15.40 -10.47
CA PRO A 223 16.13 14.93 -10.07
C PRO A 223 17.03 14.54 -11.24
N GLY A 224 16.54 14.48 -12.46
CA GLY A 224 17.27 14.10 -13.66
C GLY A 224 16.58 14.48 -14.95
N GLU A 225 17.13 14.04 -16.09
CA GLU A 225 16.59 14.29 -17.44
C GLU A 225 15.51 13.25 -17.83
N ALA A 226 15.63 12.03 -17.32
CA ALA A 226 14.71 10.92 -17.58
C ALA A 226 14.13 10.33 -16.27
N PRO A 227 13.45 11.15 -15.44
CA PRO A 227 12.95 10.70 -14.14
C PRO A 227 11.82 9.70 -14.28
N TYR A 228 11.73 8.77 -13.33
CA TYR A 228 10.54 7.99 -13.06
C TYR A 228 9.82 8.56 -11.84
N VAL A 229 8.52 8.72 -11.92
CA VAL A 229 7.70 9.32 -10.86
C VAL A 229 6.74 8.29 -10.29
N TRP A 230 6.76 8.12 -8.97
CA TRP A 230 5.80 7.30 -8.25
C TRP A 230 5.08 8.17 -7.21
N ILE A 231 3.75 8.22 -7.28
CA ILE A 231 2.90 9.03 -6.42
C ILE A 231 1.74 8.20 -5.87
N ALA A 232 1.62 8.13 -4.53
CA ALA A 232 0.55 7.38 -3.88
C ALA A 232 0.06 8.08 -2.61
N GLY A 233 -1.24 7.97 -2.33
CA GLY A 233 -1.88 8.55 -1.16
C GLY A 233 -3.28 9.04 -1.44
N GLU A 234 -3.65 10.24 -0.92
CA GLU A 234 -4.98 10.84 -1.11
C GLU A 234 -5.26 11.10 -2.59
N SER A 235 -6.43 10.64 -3.05
CA SER A 235 -6.80 10.64 -4.48
C SER A 235 -6.82 12.03 -5.12
N GLY A 236 -7.19 13.07 -4.39
CA GLY A 236 -7.19 14.45 -4.90
C GLY A 236 -5.78 14.97 -5.16
N ALA A 237 -4.86 14.73 -4.22
CA ALA A 237 -3.45 15.08 -4.35
C ALA A 237 -2.80 14.27 -5.49
N VAL A 238 -3.07 12.96 -5.56
CA VAL A 238 -2.59 12.09 -6.64
C VAL A 238 -3.04 12.60 -8.01
N LYS A 239 -4.33 12.95 -8.19
CA LYS A 239 -4.86 13.50 -9.45
C LYS A 239 -4.16 14.84 -9.81
N ALA A 240 -3.95 15.73 -8.83
CA ALA A 240 -3.30 17.01 -9.05
C ALA A 240 -1.83 16.84 -9.46
N LEU A 241 -1.08 15.96 -8.79
CA LEU A 241 0.33 15.68 -9.10
C LEU A 241 0.47 14.95 -10.45
N ARG A 242 -0.40 13.97 -10.75
CA ARG A 242 -0.42 13.32 -12.07
C ARG A 242 -0.59 14.35 -13.19
N ARG A 243 -1.58 15.26 -13.04
CA ARG A 243 -1.79 16.33 -14.03
C ARG A 243 -0.55 17.21 -14.16
N HIS A 244 0.09 17.56 -13.05
CA HIS A 244 1.33 18.33 -13.04
C HIS A 244 2.42 17.64 -13.86
N PHE A 245 2.73 16.39 -13.58
CA PHE A 245 3.81 15.69 -14.27
C PHE A 245 3.50 15.42 -15.74
N VAL A 246 2.30 14.95 -16.06
CA VAL A 246 1.96 14.55 -17.43
C VAL A 246 1.63 15.75 -18.33
N ARG A 247 0.89 16.78 -17.81
CA ARG A 247 0.42 17.89 -18.66
C ARG A 247 1.26 19.17 -18.54
N GLU A 248 1.78 19.49 -17.34
CA GLU A 248 2.52 20.73 -17.12
C GLU A 248 4.03 20.53 -17.31
N ARG A 249 4.57 19.36 -16.91
CA ARG A 249 5.99 19.00 -17.09
C ARG A 249 6.23 18.13 -18.33
N GLU A 250 5.17 17.71 -19.03
CA GLU A 250 5.20 16.94 -20.28
C GLU A 250 5.97 15.61 -20.19
N LEU A 251 5.99 14.98 -18.98
CA LEU A 251 6.59 13.67 -18.81
C LEU A 251 5.75 12.60 -19.54
N ASP A 252 6.44 11.63 -20.15
CA ASP A 252 5.78 10.46 -20.72
C ASP A 252 4.95 9.77 -19.62
N ARG A 253 3.65 9.57 -19.88
CA ARG A 253 2.71 8.91 -18.96
C ARG A 253 3.24 7.56 -18.43
N ARG A 254 3.99 6.82 -19.22
CA ARG A 254 4.59 5.53 -18.83
C ARG A 254 5.66 5.66 -17.74
N ARG A 255 6.17 6.87 -17.53
CA ARG A 255 7.12 7.21 -16.48
C ARG A 255 6.46 7.73 -15.21
N VAL A 256 5.11 7.73 -15.14
CA VAL A 256 4.37 8.24 -13.99
C VAL A 256 3.43 7.15 -13.49
N THR A 257 3.81 6.48 -12.40
CA THR A 257 2.93 5.59 -11.65
C THR A 257 2.21 6.39 -10.57
N PHE A 258 0.90 6.22 -10.52
CA PHE A 258 0.04 6.94 -9.58
C PHE A 258 -1.03 6.00 -9.01
N VAL A 259 -1.24 6.08 -7.69
CA VAL A 259 -2.20 5.21 -6.98
C VAL A 259 -2.93 6.00 -5.90
N GLY A 260 -4.24 6.16 -6.06
CA GLY A 260 -5.10 6.68 -4.99
C GLY A 260 -5.36 5.59 -3.95
N TYR A 261 -4.83 5.75 -2.73
CA TYR A 261 -5.02 4.79 -1.65
C TYR A 261 -6.29 5.06 -0.86
N TRP A 262 -6.68 6.34 -0.75
CA TRP A 262 -7.89 6.77 -0.07
C TRP A 262 -8.41 8.08 -0.67
N ARG A 263 -9.63 8.46 -0.30
CA ARG A 263 -10.25 9.71 -0.71
C ARG A 263 -10.93 10.36 0.48
N LYS A 264 -10.62 11.62 0.72
CA LYS A 264 -11.20 12.40 1.80
C LYS A 264 -12.73 12.39 1.70
N GLY A 265 -13.40 11.99 2.80
CA GLY A 265 -14.86 11.97 2.89
C GLY A 265 -15.52 10.73 2.29
N LEU A 266 -14.77 9.75 1.76
CA LEU A 266 -15.32 8.49 1.25
C LEU A 266 -14.70 7.30 1.95
N SER A 267 -15.52 6.28 2.23
CA SER A 267 -15.03 4.96 2.64
C SER A 267 -14.45 4.22 1.44
N GLU A 268 -13.58 3.22 1.66
CA GLU A 268 -13.05 2.39 0.57
C GLU A 268 -14.18 1.59 -0.14
N ASP A 269 -15.22 1.20 0.59
CA ASP A 269 -16.38 0.54 -0.01
C ASP A 269 -17.11 1.48 -0.98
N ALA A 270 -17.33 2.73 -0.59
CA ALA A 270 -17.89 3.75 -1.47
C ALA A 270 -16.96 4.11 -2.65
N LEU A 271 -15.63 4.08 -2.47
CA LEU A 271 -14.69 4.29 -3.56
C LEU A 271 -14.76 3.21 -4.64
N ARG A 272 -15.04 1.96 -4.26
CA ARG A 272 -15.16 0.85 -5.20
C ARG A 272 -16.45 0.88 -6.01
N GLU A 273 -17.48 1.59 -5.54
CA GLU A 273 -18.76 1.78 -6.24
C GLU A 273 -18.70 2.97 -7.22
N VAL A 274 -17.76 3.89 -7.04
CA VAL A 274 -17.56 5.01 -7.97
C VAL A 274 -16.77 4.50 -9.20
N PRO A 275 -17.29 4.70 -10.43
CA PRO A 275 -16.55 4.39 -11.65
C PRO A 275 -15.15 5.04 -11.61
N ASP A 276 -14.15 4.31 -12.05
CA ASP A 276 -12.76 4.81 -12.08
C ASP A 276 -12.65 5.92 -13.13
N GLU A 277 -12.91 7.18 -12.71
CA GLU A 277 -12.77 8.37 -13.55
C GLU A 277 -11.33 8.57 -14.08
N THR A 278 -10.38 7.75 -13.63
CA THR A 278 -8.99 7.80 -14.13
C THR A 278 -8.84 7.17 -15.51
N GLN A 279 -9.86 6.44 -16.01
CA GLN A 279 -9.87 5.86 -17.35
C GLN A 279 -10.40 6.82 -18.43
N GLU A 280 -11.12 7.88 -18.07
CA GLU A 280 -11.68 8.82 -19.04
C GLU A 280 -10.66 9.83 -19.60
N ASP A 281 -9.46 9.93 -19.03
CA ASP A 281 -8.35 10.76 -19.50
C ASP A 281 -7.26 9.93 -20.24
N ALA A 282 -7.64 8.79 -20.87
CA ALA A 282 -6.74 7.94 -21.62
C ALA A 282 -6.51 8.44 -23.06
#